data_7d06656e161ef1d1dc68d888f2ab5be8
#
_entry.id   7d06656e161ef1d1dc68d888f2ab5be8
#
_cell.length_a   1.000
_cell.length_b   1.000
_cell.length_c   1.000
_cell.angle_alpha   90.00
_cell.angle_beta   90.00
_cell.angle_gamma   90.00
#
_symmetry.space_group_name_H-M   'P 1'
#
loop_
_entity.id
_entity.type
_entity.pdbx_description
1 polymer ?
#
loop_
_entity_poly.entity_id
_entity_poly.type
_entity_poly.pdbx_seq_one_letter_code
_entity_poly.pdbx_strand_id
1 'polypeptide(L)'
;MRDIDFCVILSNALDNGIRACREMEDEEDKYIRVTGRIQGDLIFMEIENSFSGRAMLREGTGLANIKAAAGKYHGAVSIKTEGKVFLLSVLLIIPQQPGNISRQNG
;
A
#
# COMPACT_ATOMS: atom_id res chain seq x y z
N MET A 1 3.57 14.62 3.35
CA MET A 1 4.28 13.32 3.40
C MET A 1 5.54 13.40 2.57
N ARG A 2 6.60 12.82 3.08
CA ARG A 2 7.86 12.84 2.35
C ARG A 2 7.79 11.84 1.19
N ASP A 3 8.39 12.25 0.08
CA ASP A 3 8.38 11.40 -1.10
C ASP A 3 9.00 10.04 -0.84
N ILE A 4 10.05 9.99 -0.02
CA ILE A 4 10.72 8.73 0.26
C ILE A 4 9.80 7.78 1.03
N ASP A 5 8.96 8.30 1.91
CA ASP A 5 8.02 7.45 2.66
C ASP A 5 6.97 6.86 1.73
N PHE A 6 6.49 7.68 0.80
CA PHE A 6 5.54 7.19 -0.20
C PHE A 6 6.17 6.09 -1.05
N CYS A 7 7.42 6.30 -1.46
CA CYS A 7 8.13 5.29 -2.26
C CYS A 7 8.36 4.01 -1.48
N VAL A 8 8.64 4.11 -0.18
CA VAL A 8 8.82 2.91 0.65
C VAL A 8 7.53 2.10 0.68
N ILE A 9 6.40 2.77 0.90
CA ILE A 9 5.11 2.07 0.96
C ILE A 9 4.82 1.42 -0.38
N LEU A 10 4.91 2.19 -1.45
CA LEU A 10 4.51 1.71 -2.76
C LEU A 10 5.44 0.61 -3.28
N SER A 11 6.75 0.80 -3.16
CA SER A 11 7.68 -0.20 -3.68
C SER A 11 7.60 -1.51 -2.93
N ASN A 12 7.43 -1.47 -1.61
CA ASN A 12 7.28 -2.71 -0.85
C ASN A 12 5.97 -3.41 -1.19
N ALA A 13 4.90 -2.65 -1.39
CA ALA A 13 3.62 -3.23 -1.76
C ALA A 13 3.67 -3.86 -3.15
N LEU A 14 4.32 -3.19 -4.10
CA LEU A 14 4.46 -3.70 -5.45
C LEU A 14 5.34 -4.95 -5.48
N ASP A 15 6.45 -4.93 -4.73
CA ASP A 15 7.31 -6.11 -4.66
C ASP A 15 6.55 -7.31 -4.12
N ASN A 16 5.73 -7.08 -3.12
CA ASN A 16 4.91 -8.13 -2.54
C ASN A 16 3.95 -8.70 -3.58
N GLY A 17 3.29 -7.82 -4.34
CA GLY A 17 2.37 -8.23 -5.38
C GLY A 17 3.06 -8.98 -6.51
N ILE A 18 4.23 -8.51 -6.93
CA ILE A 18 4.99 -9.17 -7.99
C ILE A 18 5.40 -10.57 -7.55
N ARG A 19 5.86 -10.69 -6.32
CA ARG A 19 6.27 -11.98 -5.79
C ARG A 19 5.08 -12.94 -5.73
N ALA A 20 3.93 -12.42 -5.30
CA ALA A 20 2.71 -13.23 -5.23
C ALA A 20 2.30 -13.74 -6.60
N CYS A 21 2.38 -12.88 -7.60
CA CYS A 21 2.01 -13.28 -8.97
C CYS A 21 2.98 -14.32 -9.52
N ARG A 22 4.24 -14.24 -9.15
CA ARG A 22 5.23 -15.23 -9.62
C ARG A 22 4.96 -16.61 -9.07
N GLU A 23 4.29 -16.69 -7.93
CA GLU A 23 3.98 -17.98 -7.31
C GLU A 23 2.71 -18.62 -7.86
N MET A 24 2.02 -17.91 -8.74
CA MET A 24 0.79 -18.43 -9.33
C MET A 24 1.10 -19.27 -10.56
N GLU A 25 0.16 -20.14 -10.91
CA GLU A 25 0.27 -20.95 -12.13
C GLU A 25 0.18 -20.04 -13.35
N ASP A 26 0.81 -20.45 -14.43
CA ASP A 26 0.86 -19.61 -15.64
C ASP A 26 -0.51 -19.35 -16.23
N GLU A 27 -1.45 -20.29 -16.07
CA GLU A 27 -2.78 -20.13 -16.62
C GLU A 27 -3.68 -19.21 -15.82
N GLU A 28 -3.28 -18.86 -14.61
CA GLU A 28 -4.10 -18.04 -13.74
C GLU A 28 -3.96 -16.57 -14.11
N ASP A 29 -5.04 -15.81 -13.92
CA ASP A 29 -5.03 -14.38 -14.15
C ASP A 29 -4.19 -13.70 -13.08
N LYS A 30 -3.19 -12.97 -13.51
CA LYS A 30 -2.27 -12.28 -12.62
C LYS A 30 -2.45 -10.79 -12.79
N TYR A 31 -2.63 -10.08 -11.66
CA TYR A 31 -2.79 -8.64 -11.73
C TYR A 31 -2.36 -7.98 -10.44
N ILE A 32 -2.04 -6.71 -10.56
CA ILE A 32 -1.81 -5.82 -9.43
C ILE A 32 -2.57 -4.54 -9.75
N ARG A 33 -3.40 -4.10 -8.80
CA ARG A 33 -4.16 -2.87 -8.96
C ARG A 33 -3.83 -1.94 -7.81
N VAL A 34 -3.49 -0.70 -8.14
CA VAL A 34 -3.18 0.31 -7.14
C VAL A 34 -4.20 1.41 -7.28
N THR A 35 -4.85 1.76 -6.18
CA THR A 35 -5.77 2.89 -6.15
C THR A 35 -5.39 3.79 -5.00
N GLY A 36 -5.65 5.08 -5.18
CA GLY A 36 -5.37 6.06 -4.15
C GLY A 36 -6.45 7.11 -4.13
N ARG A 37 -6.66 7.66 -2.94
CA ARG A 37 -7.72 8.65 -2.77
C ARG A 37 -7.32 9.58 -1.64
N ILE A 38 -7.54 10.87 -1.84
CA ILE A 38 -7.29 11.89 -0.82
C ILE A 38 -8.61 12.50 -0.43
N GLN A 39 -8.85 12.59 0.87
CA GLN A 39 -10.05 13.17 1.39
C GLN A 39 -9.69 13.97 2.64
N GLY A 40 -9.66 15.30 2.51
CA GLY A 40 -9.21 16.16 3.59
C GLY A 40 -7.78 15.82 3.96
N ASP A 41 -7.55 15.50 5.23
CA ASP A 41 -6.24 15.14 5.73
C ASP A 41 -5.92 13.66 5.57
N LEU A 42 -6.84 12.91 4.98
CA LEU A 42 -6.70 11.46 4.88
C LEU A 42 -6.23 11.06 3.49
N ILE A 43 -5.29 10.14 3.47
CA ILE A 43 -4.84 9.51 2.22
C ILE A 43 -5.09 8.02 2.35
N PHE A 44 -5.87 7.47 1.43
CA PHE A 44 -6.13 6.05 1.35
C PHE A 44 -5.39 5.46 0.18
N MET A 45 -4.70 4.37 0.40
CA MET A 45 -4.07 3.62 -0.68
C MET A 45 -4.49 2.17 -0.55
N GLU A 46 -4.87 1.58 -1.67
CA GLU A 46 -5.21 0.17 -1.72
C GLU A 46 -4.41 -0.49 -2.81
N ILE A 47 -3.73 -1.55 -2.45
CA ILE A 47 -2.95 -2.32 -3.40
C ILE A 47 -3.53 -3.73 -3.38
N GLU A 48 -4.18 -4.07 -4.46
CA GLU A 48 -4.83 -5.37 -4.61
C GLU A 48 -4.05 -6.20 -5.60
N ASN A 49 -3.82 -7.45 -5.29
CA ASN A 49 -3.15 -8.33 -6.24
C ASN A 49 -3.71 -9.72 -6.15
N SER A 50 -3.63 -10.43 -7.28
CA SER A 50 -3.93 -11.84 -7.29
C SER A 50 -2.81 -12.59 -6.59
N PHE A 51 -3.12 -13.75 -6.01
CA PHE A 51 -2.12 -14.61 -5.41
C PHE A 51 -2.64 -16.04 -5.43
N SER A 52 -1.80 -16.97 -5.00
CA SER A 52 -2.12 -18.39 -5.10
C SER A 52 -3.20 -18.86 -4.12
N GLY A 53 -3.55 -18.02 -3.18
CA GLY A 53 -4.48 -18.40 -2.12
C GLY A 53 -3.79 -18.96 -0.89
N ARG A 54 -2.47 -19.11 -0.95
CA ARG A 54 -1.69 -19.58 0.18
C ARG A 54 -1.20 -18.41 1.00
N ALA A 55 -0.81 -18.66 2.22
CA ALA A 55 -0.35 -17.59 3.10
C ALA A 55 0.84 -16.88 2.50
N MET A 56 0.77 -15.56 2.41
CA MET A 56 1.83 -14.72 1.87
C MET A 56 2.60 -13.99 2.95
N LEU A 57 2.04 -13.90 4.14
CA LEU A 57 2.60 -13.10 5.21
C LEU A 57 3.73 -13.84 5.89
N ARG A 58 4.93 -13.52 5.51
CA ARG A 58 6.13 -14.08 6.13
C ARG A 58 7.17 -13.00 6.19
N GLU A 59 8.18 -13.24 6.98
CA GLU A 59 9.24 -12.25 7.15
C GLU A 59 9.92 -11.96 5.84
N GLY A 60 10.32 -10.70 5.66
CA GLY A 60 11.00 -10.30 4.45
C GLY A 60 10.09 -9.85 3.34
N THR A 61 8.79 -9.75 3.58
CA THR A 61 7.85 -9.32 2.54
C THR A 61 7.76 -7.80 2.40
N GLY A 62 8.43 -7.06 3.28
CA GLY A 62 8.37 -5.60 3.24
C GLY A 62 7.22 -5.02 4.05
N LEU A 63 6.38 -5.86 4.64
CA LEU A 63 5.24 -5.40 5.41
C LEU A 63 5.64 -4.55 6.61
N ALA A 64 6.70 -4.95 7.29
CA ALA A 64 7.19 -4.18 8.43
C ALA A 64 7.61 -2.79 8.00
N ASN A 65 8.21 -2.64 6.82
CA ASN A 65 8.60 -1.35 6.30
C ASN A 65 7.39 -0.49 5.99
N ILE A 66 6.34 -1.10 5.45
CA ILE A 66 5.10 -0.37 5.16
C ILE A 66 4.47 0.12 6.45
N LYS A 67 4.41 -0.73 7.47
CA LYS A 67 3.83 -0.36 8.75
C LYS A 67 4.64 0.74 9.43
N ALA A 68 5.96 0.65 9.34
CA ALA A 68 6.82 1.68 9.94
C ALA A 68 6.62 3.02 9.24
N ALA A 69 6.56 3.02 7.91
CA ALA A 69 6.35 4.26 7.16
C ALA A 69 4.98 4.85 7.46
N ALA A 70 3.94 4.02 7.49
CA ALA A 70 2.60 4.51 7.80
C ALA A 70 2.52 5.06 9.22
N GLY A 71 3.24 4.45 10.15
CA GLY A 71 3.23 4.89 11.54
C GLY A 71 3.74 6.31 11.73
N LYS A 72 4.62 6.78 10.86
CA LYS A 72 5.11 8.16 10.90
C LYS A 72 3.98 9.17 10.70
N TYR A 73 2.89 8.75 10.09
CA TYR A 73 1.77 9.62 9.75
C TYR A 73 0.51 9.20 10.50
N HIS A 74 0.70 8.55 11.64
CA HIS A 74 -0.41 8.08 12.48
C HIS A 74 -1.39 7.22 11.71
N GLY A 75 -0.87 6.47 10.74
CA GLY A 75 -1.68 5.70 9.85
C GLY A 75 -1.95 4.29 10.34
N ALA A 76 -2.68 3.57 9.55
CA ALA A 76 -3.01 2.17 9.83
C ALA A 76 -2.85 1.36 8.56
N VAL A 77 -2.47 0.10 8.75
CA VAL A 77 -2.30 -0.83 7.64
C VAL A 77 -3.18 -2.04 7.94
N SER A 78 -3.97 -2.44 6.97
CA SER A 78 -4.77 -3.65 7.11
C SER A 78 -4.58 -4.54 5.90
N ILE A 79 -4.74 -5.84 6.14
CA ILE A 79 -4.56 -6.84 5.11
C ILE A 79 -5.78 -7.73 5.12
N LYS A 80 -6.30 -8.01 3.95
CA LYS A 80 -7.46 -8.84 3.79
C LYS A 80 -7.22 -9.80 2.64
N THR A 81 -7.58 -11.05 2.83
CA THR A 81 -7.50 -12.02 1.75
C THR A 81 -8.86 -12.65 1.56
N GLU A 82 -9.20 -12.89 0.30
CA GLU A 82 -10.45 -13.55 -0.03
C GLU A 82 -10.20 -14.36 -1.30
N GLY A 83 -10.30 -15.69 -1.21
CA GLY A 83 -10.00 -16.55 -2.34
C GLY A 83 -8.57 -16.35 -2.79
N LYS A 84 -8.41 -15.91 -4.03
CA LYS A 84 -7.08 -15.65 -4.60
C LYS A 84 -6.83 -14.15 -4.78
N VAL A 85 -7.41 -13.35 -3.91
CA VAL A 85 -7.23 -11.91 -3.91
C VAL A 85 -6.62 -11.48 -2.58
N PHE A 86 -5.56 -10.70 -2.68
CA PHE A 86 -4.86 -10.13 -1.53
C PHE A 86 -5.02 -8.61 -1.59
N LEU A 87 -5.51 -8.02 -0.52
CA LEU A 87 -5.74 -6.58 -0.47
C LEU A 87 -4.98 -5.98 0.70
N LEU A 88 -4.11 -5.03 0.38
CA LEU A 88 -3.38 -4.24 1.36
C LEU A 88 -3.99 -2.84 1.36
N SER A 89 -4.43 -2.39 2.52
CA SER A 89 -5.01 -1.06 2.66
C SER A 89 -4.14 -0.24 3.60
N VAL A 90 -3.82 0.97 3.18
CA VAL A 90 -3.00 1.89 3.97
C VAL A 90 -3.77 3.19 4.13
N LEU A 91 -3.93 3.61 5.38
CA LEU A 91 -4.53 4.89 5.71
C LEU A 91 -3.46 5.77 6.33
N LEU A 92 -3.31 6.98 5.82
CA LEU A 92 -2.37 7.94 6.35
C LEU A 92 -3.11 9.20 6.75
N ILE A 93 -2.69 9.81 7.83
CA ILE A 93 -3.27 11.06 8.31
C ILE A 93 -2.18 12.13 8.17
N ILE A 94 -2.41 13.07 7.26
CA ILE A 94 -1.43 14.09 6.95
C ILE A 94 -2.11 15.45 7.10
N PRO A 95 -2.06 16.05 8.30
CA PRO A 95 -2.73 17.32 8.51
C PRO A 95 -2.22 18.40 7.57
N GLN A 96 -3.15 19.16 7.02
CA GLN A 96 -2.80 20.27 6.16
C GLN A 96 -2.34 21.43 7.02
N GLN A 97 -1.26 22.05 6.62
CA GLN A 97 -0.75 23.22 7.34
C GLN A 97 -1.32 24.46 6.69
N PRO A 98 -1.91 25.36 7.47
CA PRO A 98 -2.52 26.56 6.87
C PRO A 98 -1.59 27.33 5.97
N GLY A 99 -0.33 27.43 6.32
CA GLY A 99 0.64 28.15 5.52
C GLY A 99 0.91 27.54 4.17
N ASN A 100 0.68 26.26 4.03
CA ASN A 100 0.91 25.57 2.77
C ASN A 100 -0.16 25.86 1.75
N ILE A 101 -1.35 26.16 2.21
CA ILE A 101 -2.47 26.34 1.32
C ILE A 101 -2.26 27.52 0.43
N SER A 102 -1.70 28.61 0.97
CA SER A 102 -1.56 29.82 0.20
C SER A 102 -0.48 29.73 -0.84
N ARG A 103 0.38 28.77 -0.76
CA ARG A 103 1.48 28.68 -1.69
C ARG A 103 1.23 27.83 -2.83
N GLN A 104 0.37 27.30 -2.75
CA GLN A 104 0.36 26.33 -3.70
C GLN A 104 0.00 26.62 -4.91
N ASN A 105 0.19 27.19 -4.55
CA ASN A 105 0.15 27.50 -5.05
C ASN A 105 0.52 27.20 -5.54
N GLY A 106 0.36 27.33 -5.07
CA GLY A 106 0.73 26.97 -5.22
C GLY A 106 0.62 26.60 -5.05
#